data_4d40134bae899ce4263060c5552df352
#
_entry.id   4d40134bae899ce4263060c5552df352
#
_cell.length_a   1.000
_cell.length_b   1.000
_cell.length_c   1.000
_cell.angle_alpha   90.00
_cell.angle_beta   90.00
_cell.angle_gamma   90.00
#
_symmetry.space_group_name_H-M   'P 1'
#
loop_
_entity.id
_entity.type
_entity.pdbx_description
1 polymer ?
#
loop_
_entity_poly.entity_id
_entity_poly.type
_entity_poly.pdbx_seq_one_letter_code
_entity_poly.pdbx_strand_id
1 'polypeptide(L)'
;MVLLNISEFDPCRKRRVGKDIKDFTNRMNWKEKPYYSFGAMLEERFGEKVYKVALNGGMTCPNRDGTLGSRGCIFCSAGGSGDFASDARLSIREQIDAQIASISAKRPVQKYIAYFQAYTNTYAPVDYLEKIFTEAIEHEKVVAVSIGTRPDCLPPETVALLARLNKIKPVWVELGLQTIHPKTAAYIRRGYPLSRFEQALLDLRAANLEVIVHTILGLPGENREMMLATIDYLNRKPIQGIKLQLLHVLKNTDLAADYESGLFATMTMEEYLDTLIDCLEHLRQDIVVHRVTGDGPKDLLIAPTWSSAKRTVLNTLHHEMKIRGAWQGRLLCHQPD
;
A
#
# COMPACT_ATOMS: atom_id res chain seq x y z
N MET A 1 -26.03 -33.95 -27.84
CA MET A 1 -25.08 -32.83 -27.89
C MET A 1 -25.80 -31.59 -27.35
N VAL A 2 -25.78 -31.39 -26.04
CA VAL A 2 -26.46 -30.28 -25.35
C VAL A 2 -25.33 -29.43 -24.70
N LEU A 3 -25.15 -28.23 -25.22
CA LEU A 3 -24.25 -27.22 -24.67
C LEU A 3 -24.87 -26.68 -23.38
N LEU A 4 -24.34 -27.07 -22.24
CA LEU A 4 -24.66 -26.47 -20.95
C LEU A 4 -23.95 -25.11 -20.83
N ASN A 5 -24.76 -24.07 -20.76
CA ASN A 5 -24.40 -22.69 -20.57
C ASN A 5 -23.92 -22.50 -19.11
N ILE A 6 -22.60 -22.27 -18.88
CA ILE A 6 -21.99 -22.12 -17.55
C ILE A 6 -22.08 -20.65 -17.03
N SER A 7 -23.10 -19.90 -17.44
CA SER A 7 -23.26 -18.49 -17.06
C SER A 7 -24.25 -18.21 -15.92
N GLU A 8 -24.71 -19.22 -15.16
CA GLU A 8 -25.83 -19.03 -14.22
C GLU A 8 -25.61 -19.52 -12.77
N PHE A 9 -24.43 -19.38 -12.19
CA PHE A 9 -24.31 -19.60 -10.74
C PHE A 9 -23.43 -18.55 -10.05
N ASP A 10 -23.98 -17.36 -9.88
CA ASP A 10 -23.52 -16.42 -8.87
C ASP A 10 -24.70 -16.11 -7.92
N PRO A 11 -24.78 -16.80 -6.77
CA PRO A 11 -25.85 -16.60 -5.80
C PRO A 11 -25.84 -15.21 -5.15
N CYS A 12 -24.72 -14.47 -5.23
CA CYS A 12 -24.60 -13.11 -4.73
C CYS A 12 -25.24 -12.06 -5.65
N ARG A 13 -25.26 -12.33 -6.97
CA ARG A 13 -25.73 -11.36 -7.98
C ARG A 13 -27.25 -11.16 -8.00
N LYS A 14 -28.03 -12.20 -7.66
CA LYS A 14 -29.51 -12.18 -7.77
C LYS A 14 -30.26 -11.52 -6.60
N ARG A 15 -29.63 -11.19 -5.48
CA ARG A 15 -30.33 -10.66 -4.28
C ARG A 15 -30.36 -9.14 -4.12
N ARG A 16 -29.71 -8.33 -4.97
CA ARG A 16 -29.43 -6.92 -4.67
C ARG A 16 -29.89 -5.84 -5.64
N VAL A 17 -30.70 -6.13 -6.66
CA VAL A 17 -31.06 -5.10 -7.66
C VAL A 17 -32.18 -4.12 -7.19
N GLY A 18 -32.80 -4.31 -6.06
CA GLY A 18 -33.98 -3.54 -5.67
C GLY A 18 -33.93 -2.71 -4.37
N LYS A 19 -32.90 -2.84 -3.53
CA LYS A 19 -32.85 -2.17 -2.20
C LYS A 19 -31.74 -1.14 -2.03
N ASP A 20 -30.81 -1.03 -2.96
CA ASP A 20 -29.47 -0.51 -2.70
C ASP A 20 -29.29 1.00 -2.80
N ILE A 21 -30.21 1.75 -3.42
CA ILE A 21 -30.02 3.21 -3.60
C ILE A 21 -30.30 3.99 -2.30
N LYS A 22 -31.20 3.52 -1.44
CA LYS A 22 -31.49 4.17 -0.13
C LYS A 22 -30.47 3.78 0.96
N ASP A 23 -29.80 2.65 0.81
CA ASP A 23 -28.79 2.16 1.75
C ASP A 23 -27.43 2.85 1.57
N PHE A 24 -27.20 3.47 0.41
CA PHE A 24 -25.97 4.24 0.12
C PHE A 24 -25.80 5.47 1.02
N THR A 25 -26.89 6.07 1.49
CA THR A 25 -26.87 7.28 2.33
C THR A 25 -26.65 7.02 3.81
N ASN A 26 -26.75 5.77 4.27
CA ASN A 26 -26.62 5.40 5.68
C ASN A 26 -25.30 4.68 6.03
N ARG A 27 -24.42 4.53 5.05
CA ARG A 27 -23.13 3.83 5.21
C ARG A 27 -22.02 4.81 5.47
N MET A 28 -21.19 4.48 6.44
CA MET A 28 -19.99 5.16 6.92
C MET A 28 -19.60 6.40 6.12
N ASN A 29 -19.53 7.54 6.78
CA ASN A 29 -19.24 8.84 6.18
C ASN A 29 -17.80 8.90 5.62
N TRP A 30 -17.54 8.21 4.48
CA TRP A 30 -16.24 8.24 3.79
C TRP A 30 -16.03 9.54 2.98
N LYS A 31 -16.75 10.62 3.33
CA LYS A 31 -16.66 11.93 2.67
C LYS A 31 -16.88 11.86 1.16
N GLU A 32 -18.02 11.28 0.78
CA GLU A 32 -18.49 11.14 -0.60
C GLU A 32 -17.62 10.23 -1.49
N LYS A 33 -16.63 9.53 -0.93
CA LYS A 33 -15.85 8.56 -1.70
C LYS A 33 -16.49 7.17 -1.65
N PRO A 34 -16.36 6.39 -2.73
CA PRO A 34 -16.92 5.04 -2.80
C PRO A 34 -16.10 4.00 -2.01
N TYR A 35 -15.08 4.41 -1.28
CA TYR A 35 -14.23 3.56 -0.44
C TYR A 35 -13.68 4.34 0.76
N TYR A 36 -13.36 3.64 1.84
CA TYR A 36 -12.76 4.21 3.05
C TYR A 36 -11.34 4.67 2.77
N SER A 37 -11.23 5.89 2.32
CA SER A 37 -9.95 6.45 1.89
C SER A 37 -9.10 6.88 3.08
N PHE A 38 -7.78 6.80 2.92
CA PHE A 38 -6.81 7.29 3.91
C PHE A 38 -7.07 8.74 4.32
N GLY A 39 -7.47 9.61 3.38
CA GLY A 39 -7.82 10.99 3.70
C GLY A 39 -9.04 11.11 4.62
N ALA A 40 -10.08 10.28 4.41
CA ALA A 40 -11.26 10.27 5.27
C ALA A 40 -10.89 9.82 6.70
N MET A 41 -10.11 8.73 6.80
CA MET A 41 -9.62 8.23 8.10
C MET A 41 -8.76 9.27 8.83
N LEU A 42 -7.88 9.97 8.13
CA LEU A 42 -7.04 11.01 8.75
C LEU A 42 -7.86 12.17 9.31
N GLU A 43 -8.86 12.63 8.58
CA GLU A 43 -9.73 13.70 9.05
C GLU A 43 -10.63 13.25 10.21
N GLU A 44 -11.09 12.00 10.19
CA GLU A 44 -11.82 11.40 11.31
C GLU A 44 -10.96 11.31 12.57
N ARG A 45 -9.71 10.85 12.43
CA ARG A 45 -8.80 10.60 13.56
C ARG A 45 -8.15 11.88 14.11
N PHE A 46 -7.82 12.84 13.25
CA PHE A 46 -7.05 14.03 13.61
C PHE A 46 -7.81 15.35 13.48
N GLY A 47 -9.06 15.33 12.99
CA GLY A 47 -9.93 16.50 12.87
C GLY A 47 -9.61 17.41 11.69
N GLU A 48 -8.51 17.19 10.97
CA GLU A 48 -8.05 18.00 9.85
C GLU A 48 -7.26 17.21 8.81
N LYS A 49 -6.92 17.84 7.70
CA LYS A 49 -6.04 17.26 6.67
C LYS A 49 -4.62 17.08 7.21
N VAL A 50 -4.08 15.88 7.02
CA VAL A 50 -2.71 15.52 7.40
C VAL A 50 -1.93 15.11 6.16
N TYR A 51 -0.66 15.52 6.05
CA TYR A 51 0.21 15.18 4.93
C TYR A 51 1.37 14.29 5.36
N LYS A 52 1.80 13.40 4.46
CA LYS A 52 3.02 12.61 4.68
C LYS A 52 4.25 13.43 4.28
N VAL A 53 5.28 13.41 5.13
CA VAL A 53 6.65 13.82 4.81
C VAL A 53 7.48 12.54 4.66
N ALA A 54 8.12 12.37 3.49
CA ALA A 54 8.84 11.15 3.15
C ALA A 54 10.29 11.22 3.61
N LEU A 55 10.67 10.36 4.53
CA LEU A 55 11.96 10.37 5.21
C LEU A 55 12.85 9.21 4.72
N ASN A 56 14.15 9.44 4.78
CA ASN A 56 15.18 8.47 4.56
C ASN A 56 15.98 8.27 5.84
N GLY A 57 15.83 7.12 6.47
CA GLY A 57 16.55 6.76 7.69
C GLY A 57 17.96 6.18 7.43
N GLY A 58 18.46 6.21 6.20
CA GLY A 58 19.81 5.71 5.88
C GLY A 58 19.94 4.18 5.85
N MET A 59 18.83 3.42 5.97
CA MET A 59 18.87 1.97 5.91
C MET A 59 19.10 1.46 4.48
N THR A 60 19.49 0.19 4.38
CA THR A 60 19.54 -0.57 3.14
C THR A 60 18.45 -1.64 3.09
N CYS A 61 18.63 -2.69 2.30
CA CYS A 61 17.69 -3.80 2.17
C CYS A 61 18.46 -5.12 2.04
N PRO A 62 18.04 -6.22 2.72
CA PRO A 62 18.69 -7.54 2.60
C PRO A 62 18.80 -8.07 1.17
N ASN A 63 17.88 -7.64 0.28
CA ASN A 63 17.94 -7.97 -1.14
C ASN A 63 19.00 -7.18 -1.92
N ARG A 64 19.75 -6.24 -1.27
CA ARG A 64 20.71 -5.34 -1.94
C ARG A 64 22.11 -5.39 -1.34
N ASP A 65 22.25 -5.69 -0.08
CA ASP A 65 23.54 -5.64 0.63
C ASP A 65 24.31 -6.98 0.63
N GLY A 66 23.78 -7.98 -0.08
CA GLY A 66 24.38 -9.29 -0.19
C GLY A 66 23.84 -10.31 0.82
N THR A 67 23.03 -9.91 1.80
CA THR A 67 22.46 -10.83 2.81
C THR A 67 21.53 -11.86 2.16
N LEU A 68 20.61 -11.44 1.31
CA LEU A 68 19.71 -12.29 0.51
C LEU A 68 19.98 -12.14 -1.00
N GLY A 69 20.49 -11.02 -1.42
CA GLY A 69 20.80 -10.70 -2.79
C GLY A 69 21.40 -9.31 -2.95
N SER A 70 21.97 -9.03 -4.12
CA SER A 70 22.64 -7.74 -4.39
C SER A 70 21.87 -6.82 -5.34
N ARG A 71 20.84 -7.34 -6.06
CA ARG A 71 20.14 -6.61 -7.11
C ARG A 71 18.79 -6.00 -6.69
N GLY A 72 18.30 -6.32 -5.48
CA GLY A 72 17.00 -5.90 -5.01
C GLY A 72 15.83 -6.70 -5.60
N CYS A 73 14.60 -6.31 -5.27
CA CYS A 73 13.42 -6.80 -5.98
C CYS A 73 13.47 -6.34 -7.44
N ILE A 74 12.93 -7.17 -8.35
CA ILE A 74 13.07 -6.97 -9.81
C ILE A 74 12.56 -5.61 -10.30
N PHE A 75 11.56 -5.04 -9.61
CA PHE A 75 10.90 -3.76 -9.96
C PHE A 75 11.45 -2.55 -9.20
N CYS A 76 12.36 -2.75 -8.23
CA CYS A 76 12.76 -1.71 -7.29
C CYS A 76 13.86 -0.83 -7.89
N SER A 77 13.61 0.49 -8.00
CA SER A 77 14.60 1.48 -8.45
C SER A 77 15.86 1.52 -7.56
N ALA A 78 16.89 2.20 -8.01
CA ALA A 78 18.10 2.42 -7.20
C ALA A 78 17.78 3.14 -5.87
N GLY A 79 16.74 3.98 -5.82
CA GLY A 79 16.27 4.67 -4.61
C GLY A 79 15.50 3.79 -3.61
N GLY A 80 15.36 2.48 -3.87
CA GLY A 80 14.71 1.56 -2.93
C GLY A 80 13.26 1.91 -2.61
N SER A 81 12.47 2.35 -3.59
CA SER A 81 11.11 2.90 -3.45
C SER A 81 11.04 4.22 -2.65
N GLY A 82 12.18 4.83 -2.38
CA GLY A 82 12.32 6.11 -1.67
C GLY A 82 12.72 7.28 -2.57
N ASP A 83 12.41 7.22 -3.87
CA ASP A 83 12.80 8.23 -4.87
C ASP A 83 12.30 9.66 -4.51
N PHE A 84 11.31 9.77 -3.64
CA PHE A 84 10.76 11.03 -3.12
C PHE A 84 11.17 11.33 -1.68
N ALA A 85 12.00 10.49 -1.06
CA ALA A 85 12.47 10.70 0.30
C ALA A 85 13.57 11.76 0.35
N SER A 86 13.71 12.39 1.50
CA SER A 86 14.75 13.39 1.76
C SER A 86 16.16 12.79 1.71
N ASP A 87 17.17 13.64 1.68
CA ASP A 87 18.58 13.23 1.73
C ASP A 87 18.92 12.62 3.10
N ALA A 88 19.41 11.37 3.09
CA ALA A 88 19.78 10.63 4.30
C ALA A 88 20.94 11.25 5.12
N ARG A 89 21.66 12.23 4.56
CA ARG A 89 22.73 12.97 5.28
C ARG A 89 22.18 13.98 6.28
N LEU A 90 20.92 14.36 6.14
CA LEU A 90 20.24 15.26 7.07
C LEU A 90 19.70 14.46 8.26
N SER A 91 19.66 15.09 9.46
CA SER A 91 18.92 14.53 10.59
C SER A 91 17.44 14.36 10.25
N ILE A 92 16.74 13.53 11.00
CA ILE A 92 15.30 13.30 10.77
C ILE A 92 14.50 14.59 10.95
N ARG A 93 14.85 15.41 11.95
CA ARG A 93 14.22 16.72 12.17
C ARG A 93 14.44 17.66 10.98
N GLU A 94 15.66 17.77 10.48
CA GLU A 94 15.95 18.61 9.29
C GLU A 94 15.18 18.15 8.06
N GLN A 95 15.08 16.82 7.84
CA GLN A 95 14.26 16.27 6.75
C GLN A 95 12.78 16.64 6.91
N ILE A 96 12.22 16.53 8.11
CA ILE A 96 10.83 16.90 8.40
C ILE A 96 10.63 18.39 8.14
N ASP A 97 11.47 19.25 8.72
CA ASP A 97 11.34 20.71 8.60
C ASP A 97 11.43 21.18 7.14
N ALA A 98 12.37 20.65 6.38
CA ALA A 98 12.52 20.96 4.94
C ALA A 98 11.28 20.59 4.12
N GLN A 99 10.70 19.41 4.35
CA GLN A 99 9.50 18.99 3.65
C GLN A 99 8.25 19.76 4.10
N ILE A 100 8.12 20.05 5.39
CA ILE A 100 7.06 20.91 5.93
C ILE A 100 7.12 22.29 5.28
N ALA A 101 8.27 22.90 5.19
CA ALA A 101 8.45 24.20 4.53
C ALA A 101 7.98 24.17 3.06
N SER A 102 8.35 23.12 2.33
CA SER A 102 7.91 22.93 0.93
C SER A 102 6.42 22.70 0.76
N ILE A 103 5.77 22.00 1.70
CA ILE A 103 4.32 21.71 1.65
C ILE A 103 3.53 22.94 2.08
N SER A 104 3.90 23.57 3.20
CA SER A 104 3.18 24.71 3.77
C SER A 104 3.20 25.94 2.86
N ALA A 105 4.24 26.11 2.05
CA ALA A 105 4.28 27.15 1.02
C ALA A 105 3.15 27.02 -0.03
N LYS A 106 2.57 25.83 -0.19
CA LYS A 106 1.54 25.54 -1.18
C LYS A 106 0.17 25.23 -0.57
N ARG A 107 0.10 24.88 0.71
CA ARG A 107 -1.12 24.39 1.38
C ARG A 107 -1.11 24.70 2.87
N PRO A 108 -2.20 25.25 3.44
CA PRO A 108 -2.32 25.50 4.87
C PRO A 108 -2.56 24.18 5.62
N VAL A 109 -1.49 23.52 6.06
CA VAL A 109 -1.54 22.26 6.82
C VAL A 109 -0.64 22.37 8.03
N GLN A 110 -1.10 21.87 9.18
CA GLN A 110 -0.39 21.96 10.45
C GLN A 110 0.05 20.58 10.98
N LYS A 111 -0.55 19.47 10.49
CA LYS A 111 -0.27 18.11 10.98
C LYS A 111 0.35 17.23 9.90
N TYR A 112 1.36 16.49 10.28
CA TYR A 112 2.12 15.65 9.35
C TYR A 112 2.33 14.24 9.89
N ILE A 113 2.50 13.29 8.98
CA ILE A 113 2.93 11.92 9.26
C ILE A 113 4.38 11.80 8.82
N ALA A 114 5.26 11.45 9.73
CA ALA A 114 6.63 11.09 9.42
C ALA A 114 6.64 9.70 8.76
N TYR A 115 6.96 9.64 7.45
CA TYR A 115 6.90 8.40 6.68
C TYR A 115 8.29 7.93 6.26
N PHE A 116 8.81 6.94 6.94
CA PHE A 116 10.04 6.24 6.57
C PHE A 116 9.74 5.31 5.40
N GLN A 117 10.21 5.69 4.22
CA GLN A 117 9.84 5.01 2.96
C GLN A 117 11.01 4.32 2.26
N ALA A 118 12.21 4.92 2.28
CA ALA A 118 13.35 4.42 1.53
C ALA A 118 13.84 3.06 2.05
N TYR A 119 13.91 2.05 1.17
CA TYR A 119 14.41 0.69 1.47
C TYR A 119 13.61 -0.05 2.56
N THR A 120 14.32 -0.62 3.56
CA THR A 120 13.75 -1.43 4.63
C THR A 120 13.99 -0.75 5.98
N ASN A 121 13.01 -0.01 6.47
CA ASN A 121 13.21 0.96 7.55
C ASN A 121 13.26 0.36 8.96
N THR A 122 13.31 -0.95 9.11
CA THR A 122 13.62 -1.65 10.37
C THR A 122 14.89 -2.49 10.26
N TYR A 123 15.63 -2.35 9.16
CA TYR A 123 16.85 -3.11 8.92
C TYR A 123 18.10 -2.33 9.37
N ALA A 124 18.19 -2.14 10.68
CA ALA A 124 19.33 -1.52 11.36
C ALA A 124 19.35 -1.94 12.84
N PRO A 125 20.45 -1.71 13.58
CA PRO A 125 20.50 -1.94 15.03
C PRO A 125 19.38 -1.18 15.76
N VAL A 126 18.80 -1.79 16.79
CA VAL A 126 17.62 -1.24 17.51
C VAL A 126 17.89 0.14 18.12
N ASP A 127 19.09 0.36 18.63
CA ASP A 127 19.48 1.66 19.21
C ASP A 127 19.47 2.79 18.17
N TYR A 128 19.90 2.46 16.95
CA TYR A 128 19.81 3.41 15.83
C TYR A 128 18.36 3.69 15.44
N LEU A 129 17.53 2.65 15.35
CA LEU A 129 16.11 2.79 15.07
C LEU A 129 15.41 3.62 16.14
N GLU A 130 15.72 3.37 17.42
CA GLU A 130 15.17 4.14 18.54
C GLU A 130 15.50 5.61 18.40
N LYS A 131 16.75 5.96 18.12
CA LYS A 131 17.18 7.34 17.91
C LYS A 131 16.38 8.04 16.82
N ILE A 132 16.31 7.48 15.61
CA ILE A 132 15.67 8.15 14.46
C ILE A 132 14.14 8.19 14.57
N PHE A 133 13.52 7.16 15.13
CA PHE A 133 12.07 7.15 15.30
C PHE A 133 11.62 8.03 16.46
N THR A 134 12.40 8.14 17.53
CA THR A 134 12.14 9.08 18.63
C THR A 134 12.24 10.52 18.13
N GLU A 135 13.28 10.87 17.37
CA GLU A 135 13.42 12.18 16.76
C GLU A 135 12.21 12.57 15.89
N ALA A 136 11.67 11.61 15.12
CA ALA A 136 10.48 11.84 14.32
C ALA A 136 9.20 12.00 15.17
N ILE A 137 9.04 11.17 16.22
CA ILE A 137 7.82 11.14 17.03
C ILE A 137 7.73 12.35 17.97
N GLU A 138 8.87 12.87 18.42
CA GLU A 138 8.94 14.06 19.28
C GLU A 138 8.72 15.37 18.54
N HIS A 139 8.78 15.36 17.20
CA HIS A 139 8.53 16.57 16.43
C HIS A 139 7.11 17.08 16.64
N GLU A 140 6.94 18.37 16.98
CA GLU A 140 5.68 18.96 17.42
C GLU A 140 4.56 18.89 16.38
N LYS A 141 4.89 18.98 15.08
CA LYS A 141 3.92 18.91 13.96
C LYS A 141 3.65 17.49 13.48
N VAL A 142 4.37 16.48 13.96
CA VAL A 142 4.16 15.08 13.62
C VAL A 142 3.08 14.49 14.53
N VAL A 143 2.03 13.94 13.93
CA VAL A 143 0.90 13.32 14.65
C VAL A 143 0.91 11.80 14.59
N ALA A 144 1.68 11.20 13.68
CA ALA A 144 1.88 9.76 13.57
C ALA A 144 3.20 9.47 12.83
N VAL A 145 3.73 8.26 13.05
CA VAL A 145 4.88 7.73 12.30
C VAL A 145 4.44 6.53 11.48
N SER A 146 4.85 6.46 10.21
CA SER A 146 4.57 5.35 9.30
C SER A 146 5.88 4.76 8.80
N ILE A 147 6.06 3.44 8.92
CA ILE A 147 7.36 2.78 8.70
C ILE A 147 7.18 1.66 7.68
N GLY A 148 7.73 1.88 6.47
CA GLY A 148 7.74 0.88 5.41
C GLY A 148 8.83 -0.17 5.62
N THR A 149 8.46 -1.44 5.70
CA THR A 149 9.44 -2.50 5.98
C THR A 149 9.07 -3.85 5.38
N ARG A 150 9.98 -4.80 5.51
CA ARG A 150 9.86 -6.21 5.13
C ARG A 150 9.47 -7.06 6.35
N PRO A 151 8.67 -8.12 6.16
CA PRO A 151 8.30 -9.04 7.25
C PRO A 151 9.47 -9.75 7.93
N ASP A 152 10.53 -10.00 7.17
CA ASP A 152 11.74 -10.69 7.66
C ASP A 152 12.74 -9.76 8.39
N CYS A 153 12.44 -8.47 8.48
CA CYS A 153 13.25 -7.46 9.18
C CYS A 153 12.57 -6.89 10.43
N LEU A 154 11.80 -7.72 11.13
CA LEU A 154 11.07 -7.37 12.36
C LEU A 154 11.45 -8.33 13.48
N PRO A 155 12.66 -8.24 14.05
CA PRO A 155 13.03 -9.02 15.22
C PRO A 155 12.26 -8.53 16.46
N PRO A 156 12.13 -9.37 17.52
CA PRO A 156 11.30 -9.05 18.70
C PRO A 156 11.64 -7.72 19.38
N GLU A 157 12.92 -7.36 19.45
CA GLU A 157 13.38 -6.10 20.04
C GLU A 157 12.91 -4.86 19.23
N THR A 158 12.87 -4.97 17.90
CA THR A 158 12.32 -3.92 17.04
C THR A 158 10.81 -3.80 17.22
N VAL A 159 10.07 -4.91 17.28
CA VAL A 159 8.62 -4.89 17.56
C VAL A 159 8.34 -4.25 18.92
N ALA A 160 9.13 -4.59 19.95
CA ALA A 160 9.03 -4.01 21.28
C ALA A 160 9.29 -2.48 21.28
N LEU A 161 10.32 -2.03 20.53
CA LEU A 161 10.58 -0.61 20.32
C LEU A 161 9.37 0.11 19.72
N LEU A 162 8.83 -0.41 18.59
CA LEU A 162 7.68 0.20 17.92
C LEU A 162 6.46 0.25 18.83
N ALA A 163 6.23 -0.79 19.64
CA ALA A 163 5.15 -0.83 20.62
C ALA A 163 5.31 0.24 21.73
N ARG A 164 6.53 0.51 22.18
CA ARG A 164 6.79 1.61 23.14
C ARG A 164 6.48 2.97 22.51
N LEU A 165 6.98 3.20 21.30
CA LEU A 165 6.75 4.45 20.57
C LEU A 165 5.28 4.69 20.26
N ASN A 166 4.53 3.63 19.96
CA ASN A 166 3.09 3.69 19.68
C ASN A 166 2.26 4.19 20.89
N LYS A 167 2.81 4.14 22.11
CA LYS A 167 2.16 4.73 23.30
C LYS A 167 2.31 6.26 23.35
N ILE A 168 3.24 6.83 22.60
CA ILE A 168 3.50 8.29 22.54
C ILE A 168 2.63 8.90 21.42
N LYS A 169 2.79 8.41 20.21
CA LYS A 169 1.97 8.76 19.03
C LYS A 169 1.77 7.52 18.17
N PRO A 170 0.67 7.44 17.39
CA PRO A 170 0.42 6.29 16.52
C PRO A 170 1.60 5.92 15.64
N VAL A 171 1.99 4.64 15.69
CA VAL A 171 3.01 4.04 14.83
C VAL A 171 2.33 3.02 13.91
N TRP A 172 2.43 3.24 12.62
CA TRP A 172 1.91 2.35 11.59
C TRP A 172 3.02 1.60 10.91
N VAL A 173 2.88 0.28 10.81
CA VAL A 173 3.84 -0.55 10.08
C VAL A 173 3.28 -0.85 8.69
N GLU A 174 3.95 -0.34 7.66
CA GLU A 174 3.61 -0.61 6.27
C GLU A 174 4.38 -1.85 5.79
N LEU A 175 3.70 -2.99 5.77
CA LEU A 175 4.30 -4.30 5.59
C LEU A 175 4.22 -4.76 4.12
N GLY A 176 5.34 -5.09 3.53
CA GLY A 176 5.40 -5.63 2.16
C GLY A 176 4.81 -7.04 2.10
N LEU A 177 3.84 -7.28 1.23
CA LEU A 177 3.35 -8.60 0.83
C LEU A 177 3.54 -8.79 -0.67
N GLN A 178 3.15 -7.81 -1.43
CA GLN A 178 3.11 -7.68 -2.88
C GLN A 178 2.10 -8.64 -3.51
N THR A 179 2.22 -9.94 -3.24
CA THR A 179 1.34 -11.03 -3.71
C THR A 179 1.36 -12.21 -2.74
N ILE A 180 0.31 -13.03 -2.77
CA ILE A 180 0.28 -14.32 -2.05
C ILE A 180 0.85 -15.48 -2.89
N HIS A 181 1.01 -15.28 -4.21
CA HIS A 181 1.36 -16.35 -5.14
C HIS A 181 2.87 -16.65 -5.12
N PRO A 182 3.28 -17.88 -4.77
CA PRO A 182 4.70 -18.19 -4.54
C PRO A 182 5.55 -18.08 -5.81
N LYS A 183 5.00 -18.42 -6.99
CA LYS A 183 5.70 -18.29 -8.27
C LYS A 183 6.01 -16.82 -8.59
N THR A 184 5.02 -15.95 -8.45
CA THR A 184 5.18 -14.50 -8.64
C THR A 184 6.12 -13.91 -7.60
N ALA A 185 5.99 -14.32 -6.32
CA ALA A 185 6.88 -13.87 -5.25
C ALA A 185 8.36 -14.24 -5.52
N ALA A 186 8.62 -15.41 -6.08
CA ALA A 186 9.94 -15.83 -6.51
C ALA A 186 10.46 -15.00 -7.70
N TYR A 187 9.61 -14.79 -8.72
CA TYR A 187 9.94 -13.99 -9.90
C TYR A 187 10.31 -12.55 -9.52
N ILE A 188 9.52 -11.91 -8.66
CA ILE A 188 9.82 -10.54 -8.21
C ILE A 188 10.96 -10.47 -7.18
N ARG A 189 11.57 -11.58 -6.84
CA ARG A 189 12.66 -11.67 -5.85
C ARG A 189 12.27 -11.07 -4.49
N ARG A 190 11.05 -11.38 -4.01
CA ARG A 190 10.57 -10.89 -2.71
C ARG A 190 11.49 -11.32 -1.55
N GLY A 191 12.05 -12.54 -1.61
CA GLY A 191 13.11 -13.02 -0.72
C GLY A 191 12.62 -13.58 0.61
N TYR A 192 11.31 -13.71 0.85
CA TYR A 192 10.71 -14.36 2.02
C TYR A 192 9.43 -15.12 1.66
N PRO A 193 9.09 -16.20 2.37
CA PRO A 193 7.87 -16.97 2.16
C PRO A 193 6.65 -16.24 2.74
N LEU A 194 5.44 -16.64 2.32
CA LEU A 194 4.18 -16.08 2.84
C LEU A 194 4.04 -16.28 4.35
N SER A 195 4.50 -17.43 4.88
CA SER A 195 4.47 -17.71 6.32
C SER A 195 5.25 -16.68 7.16
N ARG A 196 6.31 -16.08 6.61
CA ARG A 196 7.03 -15.01 7.32
C ARG A 196 6.22 -13.73 7.41
N PHE A 197 5.43 -13.41 6.36
CA PHE A 197 4.47 -12.32 6.41
C PHE A 197 3.39 -12.57 7.48
N GLU A 198 2.84 -13.79 7.52
CA GLU A 198 1.82 -14.15 8.51
C GLU A 198 2.34 -14.02 9.93
N GLN A 199 3.54 -14.53 10.21
CA GLN A 199 4.14 -14.43 11.54
C GLN A 199 4.39 -12.95 11.92
N ALA A 200 4.99 -12.16 11.04
CA ALA A 200 5.23 -10.74 11.31
C ALA A 200 3.92 -9.97 11.57
N LEU A 201 2.86 -10.28 10.82
CA LEU A 201 1.55 -9.68 11.05
C LEU A 201 1.00 -10.04 12.44
N LEU A 202 1.10 -11.31 12.86
CA LEU A 202 0.66 -11.74 14.19
C LEU A 202 1.46 -11.06 15.30
N ASP A 203 2.79 -10.98 15.16
CA ASP A 203 3.68 -10.35 16.15
C ASP A 203 3.35 -8.85 16.31
N LEU A 204 3.16 -8.14 15.20
CA LEU A 204 2.78 -6.73 15.20
C LEU A 204 1.40 -6.50 15.84
N ARG A 205 0.43 -7.36 15.52
CA ARG A 205 -0.93 -7.24 16.10
C ARG A 205 -0.96 -7.60 17.59
N ALA A 206 -0.19 -8.57 18.02
CA ALA A 206 0.00 -8.88 19.44
C ALA A 206 0.60 -7.70 20.21
N ALA A 207 1.45 -6.90 19.56
CA ALA A 207 2.03 -5.67 20.09
C ALA A 207 1.10 -4.44 19.94
N ASN A 208 -0.17 -4.60 19.52
CA ASN A 208 -1.16 -3.53 19.27
C ASN A 208 -0.71 -2.50 18.22
N LEU A 209 0.13 -2.88 17.26
CA LEU A 209 0.54 -2.04 16.15
C LEU A 209 -0.45 -2.16 14.98
N GLU A 210 -0.81 -1.04 14.37
CA GLU A 210 -1.63 -1.01 13.16
C GLU A 210 -0.77 -1.38 11.94
N VAL A 211 -1.28 -2.30 11.11
CA VAL A 211 -0.57 -2.82 9.94
C VAL A 211 -1.28 -2.41 8.66
N ILE A 212 -0.51 -1.81 7.76
CA ILE A 212 -0.92 -1.47 6.40
C ILE A 212 -0.17 -2.39 5.43
N VAL A 213 -0.91 -3.12 4.60
CA VAL A 213 -0.30 -4.09 3.69
C VAL A 213 -0.10 -3.48 2.31
N HIS A 214 1.10 -3.67 1.74
CA HIS A 214 1.40 -3.30 0.37
C HIS A 214 1.14 -4.48 -0.57
N THR A 215 0.28 -4.30 -1.56
CA THR A 215 0.06 -5.20 -2.69
C THR A 215 0.39 -4.50 -4.01
N ILE A 216 0.71 -5.28 -5.04
CA ILE A 216 0.96 -4.77 -6.38
C ILE A 216 0.01 -5.47 -7.35
N LEU A 217 -0.79 -4.68 -8.07
CA LEU A 217 -1.67 -5.17 -9.15
C LEU A 217 -0.91 -5.12 -10.48
N GLY A 218 -1.13 -6.13 -11.32
CA GLY A 218 -0.51 -6.25 -12.64
C GLY A 218 0.90 -6.84 -12.62
N LEU A 219 1.26 -7.63 -11.60
CA LEU A 219 2.52 -8.36 -11.57
C LEU A 219 2.56 -9.39 -12.72
N PRO A 220 3.70 -9.56 -13.43
CA PRO A 220 3.82 -10.52 -14.52
C PRO A 220 3.43 -11.93 -14.10
N GLY A 221 2.58 -12.56 -14.92
CA GLY A 221 2.04 -13.90 -14.66
C GLY A 221 0.84 -13.97 -13.72
N GLU A 222 0.35 -12.82 -13.21
CA GLU A 222 -0.90 -12.75 -12.45
C GLU A 222 -2.07 -12.29 -13.34
N ASN A 223 -3.14 -13.05 -13.30
CA ASN A 223 -4.44 -12.68 -13.89
C ASN A 223 -5.35 -12.00 -12.83
N ARG A 224 -6.53 -11.57 -13.25
CA ARG A 224 -7.51 -10.89 -12.39
C ARG A 224 -7.94 -11.75 -11.20
N GLU A 225 -8.19 -13.04 -11.41
CA GLU A 225 -8.59 -13.98 -10.35
C GLU A 225 -7.51 -14.13 -9.29
N MET A 226 -6.24 -14.14 -9.68
CA MET A 226 -5.11 -14.20 -8.76
C MET A 226 -4.98 -12.92 -7.91
N MET A 227 -5.19 -11.76 -8.52
CA MET A 227 -5.19 -10.47 -7.79
C MET A 227 -6.36 -10.42 -6.79
N LEU A 228 -7.56 -10.87 -7.18
CA LEU A 228 -8.72 -10.99 -6.28
C LEU A 228 -8.48 -11.99 -5.15
N ALA A 229 -7.86 -13.14 -5.44
CA ALA A 229 -7.50 -14.10 -4.40
C ALA A 229 -6.56 -13.50 -3.32
N THR A 230 -5.70 -12.56 -3.71
CA THR A 230 -4.88 -11.80 -2.74
C THR A 230 -5.75 -10.92 -1.84
N ILE A 231 -6.79 -10.27 -2.36
CA ILE A 231 -7.75 -9.48 -1.57
C ILE A 231 -8.54 -10.37 -0.62
N ASP A 232 -9.07 -11.49 -1.12
CA ASP A 232 -9.82 -12.44 -0.31
C ASP A 232 -8.99 -13.05 0.82
N TYR A 233 -7.70 -13.30 0.55
CA TYR A 233 -6.75 -13.71 1.59
C TYR A 233 -6.60 -12.63 2.66
N LEU A 234 -6.42 -11.37 2.27
CA LEU A 234 -6.25 -10.23 3.20
C LEU A 234 -7.52 -9.91 3.98
N ASN A 235 -8.70 -10.16 3.45
CA ASN A 235 -9.96 -10.04 4.18
C ASN A 235 -10.03 -10.92 5.43
N ARG A 236 -9.32 -12.05 5.45
CA ARG A 236 -9.23 -12.97 6.59
C ARG A 236 -8.10 -12.64 7.57
N LYS A 237 -7.36 -11.54 7.32
CA LYS A 237 -6.22 -11.13 8.15
C LYS A 237 -6.56 -9.88 8.97
N PRO A 238 -5.99 -9.71 10.17
CA PRO A 238 -6.26 -8.58 11.06
C PRO A 238 -5.46 -7.33 10.65
N ILE A 239 -5.65 -6.87 9.41
CA ILE A 239 -5.01 -5.66 8.88
C ILE A 239 -5.92 -4.44 9.02
N GLN A 240 -5.35 -3.24 9.16
CA GLN A 240 -6.07 -1.97 9.30
C GLN A 240 -6.06 -1.16 8.01
N GLY A 241 -5.12 -1.41 7.12
CA GLY A 241 -5.04 -0.67 5.88
C GLY A 241 -4.40 -1.45 4.75
N ILE A 242 -4.63 -0.98 3.53
CA ILE A 242 -4.07 -1.58 2.30
C ILE A 242 -3.61 -0.50 1.33
N LYS A 243 -2.56 -0.81 0.59
CA LYS A 243 -2.15 -0.08 -0.61
C LYS A 243 -2.30 -1.00 -1.82
N LEU A 244 -3.21 -0.64 -2.71
CA LEU A 244 -3.40 -1.28 -4.01
C LEU A 244 -2.56 -0.53 -5.03
N GLN A 245 -1.32 -0.98 -5.22
CA GLN A 245 -0.37 -0.28 -6.08
C GLN A 245 -0.38 -0.87 -7.47
N LEU A 246 -0.29 -0.02 -8.50
CA LEU A 246 -0.03 -0.43 -9.87
C LEU A 246 1.45 -0.80 -10.02
N LEU A 247 1.74 -1.88 -10.73
CA LEU A 247 3.10 -2.18 -11.16
C LEU A 247 3.64 -1.06 -12.07
N HIS A 248 4.83 -0.57 -11.75
CA HIS A 248 5.60 0.33 -12.61
C HIS A 248 6.86 -0.36 -13.12
N VAL A 249 7.10 -0.23 -14.41
CA VAL A 249 8.36 -0.59 -15.04
C VAL A 249 9.24 0.65 -15.05
N LEU A 250 10.33 0.61 -14.30
CA LEU A 250 11.24 1.73 -14.12
C LEU A 250 12.59 1.43 -14.80
N LYS A 251 13.21 2.46 -15.39
CA LYS A 251 14.56 2.36 -15.97
C LYS A 251 15.55 1.79 -14.97
N ASN A 252 16.55 1.11 -15.48
CA ASN A 252 17.65 0.52 -14.71
C ASN A 252 17.19 -0.55 -13.69
N THR A 253 16.06 -1.21 -13.95
CA THR A 253 15.59 -2.38 -13.18
C THR A 253 15.63 -3.62 -14.07
N ASP A 254 15.77 -4.79 -13.46
CA ASP A 254 15.72 -6.04 -14.23
C ASP A 254 14.33 -6.27 -14.85
N LEU A 255 13.28 -5.75 -14.21
CA LEU A 255 11.92 -5.77 -14.76
C LEU A 255 11.81 -4.98 -16.07
N ALA A 256 12.59 -3.90 -16.22
CA ALA A 256 12.65 -3.14 -17.49
C ALA A 256 13.22 -4.00 -18.62
N ALA A 257 14.28 -4.76 -18.36
CA ALA A 257 14.86 -5.67 -19.36
C ALA A 257 13.86 -6.77 -19.77
N ASP A 258 13.13 -7.35 -18.83
CA ASP A 258 12.07 -8.32 -19.12
C ASP A 258 10.93 -7.71 -19.95
N TYR A 259 10.53 -6.49 -19.64
CA TYR A 259 9.50 -5.75 -20.39
C TYR A 259 9.95 -5.42 -21.81
N GLU A 260 11.16 -4.90 -21.98
CA GLU A 260 11.75 -4.54 -23.27
C GLU A 260 11.97 -5.76 -24.17
N SER A 261 12.22 -6.94 -23.57
CA SER A 261 12.30 -8.21 -24.31
C SER A 261 10.93 -8.80 -24.69
N GLY A 262 9.84 -8.18 -24.26
CA GLY A 262 8.48 -8.63 -24.57
C GLY A 262 8.00 -9.82 -23.74
N LEU A 263 8.62 -10.13 -22.59
CA LEU A 263 8.22 -11.24 -21.72
C LEU A 263 6.86 -11.02 -21.05
N PHE A 264 6.44 -9.78 -20.90
CA PHE A 264 5.11 -9.41 -20.40
C PHE A 264 4.68 -8.03 -20.91
N ALA A 265 3.39 -7.75 -20.80
CA ALA A 265 2.81 -6.43 -21.04
C ALA A 265 2.30 -5.81 -19.72
N THR A 266 2.33 -4.48 -19.61
CA THR A 266 1.67 -3.78 -18.51
C THR A 266 0.18 -3.62 -18.79
N MET A 267 -0.63 -3.51 -17.75
CA MET A 267 -2.07 -3.26 -17.88
C MET A 267 -2.35 -1.93 -18.59
N THR A 268 -3.37 -1.92 -19.42
CA THR A 268 -4.02 -0.67 -19.88
C THR A 268 -4.69 0.04 -18.70
N MET A 269 -5.05 1.30 -18.85
CA MET A 269 -5.77 2.03 -17.79
C MET A 269 -7.14 1.41 -17.52
N GLU A 270 -7.84 0.93 -18.55
CA GLU A 270 -9.14 0.28 -18.44
C GLU A 270 -9.04 -1.05 -17.65
N GLU A 271 -8.13 -1.94 -18.05
CA GLU A 271 -7.89 -3.22 -17.35
C GLU A 271 -7.53 -3.00 -15.88
N TYR A 272 -6.70 -1.99 -15.60
CA TYR A 272 -6.32 -1.64 -14.23
C TYR A 272 -7.50 -1.14 -13.42
N LEU A 273 -8.31 -0.22 -13.96
CA LEU A 273 -9.47 0.33 -13.27
C LEU A 273 -10.54 -0.74 -13.03
N ASP A 274 -10.78 -1.63 -13.98
CA ASP A 274 -11.71 -2.74 -13.82
C ASP A 274 -11.26 -3.69 -12.69
N THR A 275 -9.97 -4.07 -12.69
CA THR A 275 -9.41 -4.92 -11.64
C THR A 275 -9.42 -4.23 -10.28
N LEU A 276 -9.08 -2.94 -10.24
CA LEU A 276 -9.06 -2.16 -9.00
C LEU A 276 -10.46 -1.99 -8.40
N ILE A 277 -11.48 -1.75 -9.23
CA ILE A 277 -12.88 -1.65 -8.80
C ILE A 277 -13.31 -2.99 -8.20
N ASP A 278 -13.02 -4.11 -8.85
CA ASP A 278 -13.32 -5.43 -8.29
C ASP A 278 -12.62 -5.65 -6.95
N CYS A 279 -11.33 -5.32 -6.86
CA CYS A 279 -10.59 -5.43 -5.61
C CYS A 279 -11.26 -4.63 -4.48
N LEU A 280 -11.73 -3.41 -4.79
CA LEU A 280 -12.43 -2.57 -3.82
C LEU A 280 -13.79 -3.16 -3.45
N GLU A 281 -14.55 -3.68 -4.41
CA GLU A 281 -15.86 -4.29 -4.16
C GLU A 281 -15.79 -5.57 -3.31
N HIS A 282 -14.66 -6.29 -3.36
CA HIS A 282 -14.41 -7.48 -2.53
C HIS A 282 -13.70 -7.16 -1.21
N LEU A 283 -13.20 -5.94 -1.01
CA LEU A 283 -12.45 -5.56 0.19
C LEU A 283 -13.38 -5.24 1.37
N ARG A 284 -13.08 -5.75 2.57
CA ARG A 284 -13.82 -5.38 3.80
C ARG A 284 -13.88 -3.88 3.99
N GLN A 285 -15.03 -3.38 4.47
CA GLN A 285 -15.31 -1.94 4.63
C GLN A 285 -14.50 -1.26 5.74
N ASP A 286 -14.00 -2.01 6.72
CA ASP A 286 -13.19 -1.52 7.83
C ASP A 286 -11.71 -1.34 7.45
N ILE A 287 -11.25 -1.87 6.32
CA ILE A 287 -9.87 -1.71 5.85
C ILE A 287 -9.70 -0.37 5.15
N VAL A 288 -8.83 0.48 5.68
CA VAL A 288 -8.52 1.80 5.10
C VAL A 288 -7.72 1.64 3.81
N VAL A 289 -8.19 2.25 2.72
CA VAL A 289 -7.48 2.27 1.45
C VAL A 289 -6.50 3.45 1.43
N HIS A 290 -5.22 3.15 1.70
CA HIS A 290 -4.15 4.14 1.77
C HIS A 290 -3.74 4.66 0.40
N ARG A 291 -3.85 3.81 -0.63
CA ARG A 291 -3.44 4.15 -2.00
C ARG A 291 -4.15 3.22 -2.99
N VAL A 292 -4.57 3.80 -4.11
CA VAL A 292 -5.21 3.09 -5.23
C VAL A 292 -4.41 3.22 -6.54
N THR A 293 -3.19 3.73 -6.51
CA THR A 293 -2.26 3.79 -7.65
C THR A 293 -0.84 3.99 -7.15
N GLY A 294 0.16 3.76 -7.98
CA GLY A 294 1.56 4.06 -7.68
C GLY A 294 1.94 5.51 -8.00
N ASP A 295 3.08 5.94 -7.49
CA ASP A 295 3.77 7.17 -7.91
C ASP A 295 5.17 6.75 -8.38
N GLY A 296 5.36 6.52 -9.68
CA GLY A 296 6.68 6.30 -10.28
C GLY A 296 7.35 7.65 -10.57
N PRO A 297 8.69 7.77 -10.34
CA PRO A 297 9.44 8.93 -10.80
C PRO A 297 9.29 9.08 -12.33
N LYS A 298 8.86 10.26 -12.78
CA LYS A 298 8.51 10.49 -14.19
C LYS A 298 9.69 10.27 -15.15
N ASP A 299 10.89 10.60 -14.72
CA ASP A 299 12.14 10.45 -15.45
C ASP A 299 12.60 8.98 -15.55
N LEU A 300 12.17 8.14 -14.64
CA LEU A 300 12.47 6.70 -14.60
C LEU A 300 11.35 5.84 -15.20
N LEU A 301 10.11 6.33 -15.30
CA LEU A 301 8.97 5.54 -15.72
C LEU A 301 9.05 5.16 -17.21
N ILE A 302 9.07 3.85 -17.49
CA ILE A 302 8.94 3.28 -18.83
C ILE A 302 7.48 2.96 -19.13
N ALA A 303 6.83 2.19 -18.24
CA ALA A 303 5.44 1.72 -18.43
C ALA A 303 4.74 1.47 -17.07
N PRO A 304 3.42 1.55 -17.03
CA PRO A 304 2.56 2.12 -18.07
C PRO A 304 2.57 3.66 -18.00
N THR A 305 2.74 4.32 -19.13
CA THR A 305 2.90 5.79 -19.20
C THR A 305 1.67 6.58 -18.75
N TRP A 306 0.46 6.01 -18.91
CA TRP A 306 -0.79 6.63 -18.46
C TRP A 306 -0.84 6.86 -16.95
N SER A 307 -0.09 6.10 -16.16
CA SER A 307 -0.04 6.22 -14.69
C SER A 307 0.54 7.56 -14.22
N SER A 308 1.32 8.24 -15.05
CA SER A 308 1.86 9.58 -14.78
C SER A 308 0.76 10.66 -14.67
N ALA A 309 -0.42 10.42 -15.26
CA ALA A 309 -1.60 11.30 -15.21
C ALA A 309 -2.50 10.98 -14.01
N LYS A 310 -1.93 10.91 -12.80
CA LYS A 310 -2.61 10.46 -11.57
C LYS A 310 -3.98 11.08 -11.33
N ARG A 311 -4.16 12.38 -11.62
CA ARG A 311 -5.47 13.06 -11.46
C ARG A 311 -6.51 12.44 -12.38
N THR A 312 -6.15 12.16 -13.64
CA THR A 312 -7.04 11.52 -14.62
C THR A 312 -7.43 10.13 -14.13
N VAL A 313 -6.46 9.31 -13.71
CA VAL A 313 -6.72 7.96 -13.18
C VAL A 313 -7.70 8.00 -12.01
N LEU A 314 -7.50 8.88 -11.03
CA LEU A 314 -8.39 8.99 -9.87
C LEU A 314 -9.80 9.51 -10.25
N ASN A 315 -9.89 10.49 -11.15
CA ASN A 315 -11.18 11.00 -11.61
C ASN A 315 -11.96 9.94 -12.38
N THR A 316 -11.26 9.17 -13.26
CA THR A 316 -11.89 8.08 -14.01
C THR A 316 -12.33 6.96 -13.06
N LEU A 317 -11.51 6.58 -12.08
CA LEU A 317 -11.90 5.60 -11.05
C LEU A 317 -13.21 6.00 -10.35
N HIS A 318 -13.29 7.23 -9.84
CA HIS A 318 -14.49 7.69 -9.14
C HIS A 318 -15.71 7.76 -10.06
N HIS A 319 -15.51 8.16 -11.32
CA HIS A 319 -16.57 8.19 -12.33
C HIS A 319 -17.11 6.79 -12.63
N GLU A 320 -16.20 5.83 -12.91
CA GLU A 320 -16.56 4.44 -13.20
C GLU A 320 -17.27 3.78 -12.01
N MET A 321 -16.76 3.96 -10.80
CA MET A 321 -17.42 3.44 -9.60
C MET A 321 -18.82 4.01 -9.43
N LYS A 322 -19.01 5.31 -9.69
CA LYS A 322 -20.32 5.96 -9.62
C LYS A 322 -21.30 5.39 -10.66
N ILE A 323 -20.88 5.27 -11.93
CA ILE A 323 -21.72 4.69 -13.00
C ILE A 323 -22.12 3.25 -12.71
N ARG A 324 -21.19 2.45 -12.22
CA ARG A 324 -21.40 1.04 -11.89
C ARG A 324 -22.17 0.84 -10.58
N GLY A 325 -22.41 1.89 -9.80
CA GLY A 325 -22.95 1.77 -8.44
C GLY A 325 -22.02 0.93 -7.54
N ALA A 326 -20.69 1.04 -7.75
CA ALA A 326 -19.68 0.25 -7.06
C ALA A 326 -19.19 0.97 -5.80
N TRP A 327 -18.96 0.20 -4.72
CA TRP A 327 -18.35 0.70 -3.47
C TRP A 327 -17.58 -0.42 -2.77
N GLN A 328 -16.70 -0.04 -1.85
CA GLN A 328 -15.90 -1.00 -1.08
C GLN A 328 -16.80 -1.98 -0.29
N GLY A 329 -16.55 -3.26 -0.51
CA GLY A 329 -17.27 -4.35 0.16
C GLY A 329 -18.65 -4.66 -0.44
N ARG A 330 -19.01 -4.11 -1.59
CA ARG A 330 -20.31 -4.39 -2.24
C ARG A 330 -20.49 -5.86 -2.57
N LEU A 331 -19.42 -6.52 -3.00
CA LEU A 331 -19.42 -7.94 -3.39
C LEU A 331 -18.85 -8.86 -2.31
N LEU A 332 -18.51 -8.32 -1.14
CA LEU A 332 -18.09 -9.16 -0.02
C LEU A 332 -19.29 -9.96 0.47
N CYS A 333 -19.26 -11.27 0.19
CA CYS A 333 -20.26 -12.18 0.73
C CYS A 333 -20.06 -12.28 2.26
N HIS A 334 -21.05 -11.90 3.03
CA HIS A 334 -21.07 -12.25 4.44
C HIS A 334 -21.18 -13.77 4.51
N GLN A 335 -20.09 -14.46 4.84
CA GLN A 335 -20.21 -15.81 5.36
C GLN A 335 -20.98 -15.68 6.68
N PRO A 336 -22.10 -16.41 6.88
CA PRO A 336 -22.70 -16.48 8.20
C PRO A 336 -21.66 -17.09 9.16
N ASP A 337 -21.53 -16.48 10.35
CA ASP A 337 -20.72 -16.95 11.47
C ASP A 337 -21.01 -18.40 11.84
#